data_0bca4e9f841a6f085cebf7c8fbabefe4
#
_entry.id   0bca4e9f841a6f085cebf7c8fbabefe4
#
_cell.length_a   1.000
_cell.length_b   1.000
_cell.length_c   1.000
_cell.angle_alpha   90.00
_cell.angle_beta   90.00
_cell.angle_gamma   90.00
#
_symmetry.space_group_name_H-M   'P 1'
#
loop_
_entity.id
_entity.type
_entity.pdbx_description
1 polymer ?
#
loop_
_entity_poly.entity_id
_entity_poly.type
_entity_poly.pdbx_seq_one_letter_code
_entity_poly.pdbx_strand_id
1 'polypeptide(L)'
;MERITINVEKREERGKGAARSLRRNNMIPAILYRAGDSLPIKFSKKEFSRFINTTVGEQIMVNLQFGDGSSRFALMKDYQVDPARGDLIHADFFEVSLSEEVKVIVHITTVGESIGVKRDGGILQNLLREIEVECLPDRIPGRIEVDISGLEIGQSIHVRDLKLGEGIKLLSDLDQVIVNVVAPVVEEAAPVEAAAPEVTEPEVIKKGKKEEEEVEVEKGKVEKGKEEKA
;
A
#
# COMPACT_ATOMS: atom_id res chain seq x y z
N MET A 1 -22.17 -2.60 6.64
CA MET A 1 -21.32 -1.54 6.10
C MET A 1 -21.83 -0.17 6.47
N GLU A 2 -20.95 0.72 6.90
CA GLU A 2 -21.32 2.13 7.09
C GLU A 2 -21.42 2.79 5.71
N ARG A 3 -22.58 3.37 5.42
CA ARG A 3 -22.80 4.13 4.18
C ARG A 3 -22.43 5.58 4.45
N ILE A 4 -21.38 6.03 3.81
CA ILE A 4 -20.86 7.38 3.96
C ILE A 4 -21.43 8.26 2.85
N THR A 5 -21.95 9.43 3.19
CA THR A 5 -22.39 10.41 2.20
C THR A 5 -21.34 11.49 2.05
N ILE A 6 -20.89 11.74 0.82
CA ILE A 6 -19.90 12.76 0.48
C ILE A 6 -20.50 13.72 -0.55
N ASN A 7 -20.35 15.02 -0.28
CA ASN A 7 -20.73 16.04 -1.24
C ASN A 7 -19.66 16.19 -2.31
N VAL A 8 -20.04 16.08 -3.56
CA VAL A 8 -19.14 16.13 -4.70
C VAL A 8 -19.59 17.16 -5.72
N GLU A 9 -18.63 17.77 -6.37
CA GLU A 9 -18.85 18.71 -7.47
C GLU A 9 -18.17 18.19 -8.74
N LYS A 10 -18.82 18.37 -9.87
CA LYS A 10 -18.21 18.10 -11.18
C LYS A 10 -17.10 19.10 -11.45
N ARG A 11 -16.00 18.66 -12.05
CA ARG A 11 -14.90 19.55 -12.45
C ARG A 11 -14.67 19.47 -13.95
N GLU A 12 -14.43 20.60 -14.57
CA GLU A 12 -14.07 20.70 -15.99
C GLU A 12 -12.55 20.84 -16.15
N GLU A 13 -11.90 21.45 -15.15
CA GLU A 13 -10.47 21.68 -15.15
C GLU A 13 -9.67 20.39 -15.08
N ARG A 14 -8.73 20.24 -16.00
CA ARG A 14 -7.85 19.07 -16.11
C ARG A 14 -6.38 19.47 -16.05
N GLY A 15 -5.51 18.52 -15.73
CA GLY A 15 -4.07 18.67 -15.75
C GLY A 15 -3.42 18.97 -14.39
N LYS A 16 -2.08 18.97 -14.40
CA LYS A 16 -1.22 19.06 -13.18
C LYS A 16 -1.43 20.36 -12.39
N GLY A 17 -1.59 21.48 -13.09
CA GLY A 17 -1.79 22.80 -12.46
C GLY A 17 -3.10 22.87 -11.70
N ALA A 18 -4.21 22.46 -12.33
CA ALA A 18 -5.54 22.43 -11.73
C ALA A 18 -5.58 21.50 -10.50
N ALA A 19 -5.04 20.28 -10.61
CA ALA A 19 -4.98 19.35 -9.48
C ALA A 19 -4.19 19.89 -8.28
N ARG A 20 -3.06 20.60 -8.53
CA ARG A 20 -2.30 21.27 -7.47
C ARG A 20 -3.06 22.42 -6.80
N SER A 21 -3.79 23.22 -7.60
CA SER A 21 -4.62 24.31 -7.09
C SER A 21 -5.74 23.78 -6.20
N LEU A 22 -6.43 22.72 -6.62
CA LEU A 22 -7.49 22.05 -5.82
C LEU A 22 -6.95 21.59 -4.46
N ARG A 23 -5.82 20.88 -4.43
CA ARG A 23 -5.23 20.39 -3.17
C ARG A 23 -4.80 21.53 -2.23
N ARG A 24 -4.32 22.64 -2.77
CA ARG A 24 -4.03 23.86 -1.95
C ARG A 24 -5.27 24.45 -1.30
N ASN A 25 -6.42 24.31 -1.98
CA ASN A 25 -7.72 24.76 -1.48
C ASN A 25 -8.45 23.71 -0.65
N ASN A 26 -7.75 22.68 -0.16
CA ASN A 26 -8.31 21.56 0.60
C ASN A 26 -9.41 20.79 -0.14
N MET A 27 -9.35 20.76 -1.47
CA MET A 27 -10.21 19.95 -2.32
C MET A 27 -9.40 18.80 -2.92
N ILE A 28 -9.99 17.62 -2.97
CA ILE A 28 -9.37 16.42 -3.51
C ILE A 28 -9.94 16.15 -4.89
N PRO A 29 -9.09 16.03 -5.91
CA PRO A 29 -9.54 15.57 -7.22
C PRO A 29 -9.82 14.07 -7.19
N ALA A 30 -10.92 13.65 -7.80
CA ALA A 30 -11.29 12.25 -7.94
C ALA A 30 -11.92 12.00 -9.31
N ILE A 31 -12.15 10.71 -9.60
CA ILE A 31 -12.80 10.24 -10.81
C ILE A 31 -13.89 9.26 -10.41
N LEU A 32 -15.08 9.45 -10.96
CA LEU A 32 -16.19 8.50 -10.93
C LEU A 32 -16.33 7.86 -12.30
N TYR A 33 -16.27 6.54 -12.38
CA TYR A 33 -16.40 5.83 -13.64
C TYR A 33 -17.40 4.67 -13.55
N ARG A 34 -18.08 4.43 -14.67
CA ARG A 34 -19.00 3.32 -14.90
C ARG A 34 -18.97 2.92 -16.37
N ALA A 35 -18.77 1.64 -16.66
CA ALA A 35 -18.91 1.05 -18.01
C ALA A 35 -18.20 1.81 -19.15
N GLY A 36 -17.06 2.45 -18.88
CA GLY A 36 -16.27 3.20 -19.87
C GLY A 36 -16.43 4.72 -19.82
N ASP A 37 -17.45 5.24 -19.17
CA ASP A 37 -17.59 6.67 -18.94
C ASP A 37 -16.82 7.10 -17.70
N SER A 38 -16.12 8.26 -17.78
CA SER A 38 -15.39 8.83 -16.67
C SER A 38 -15.86 10.25 -16.39
N LEU A 39 -16.32 10.50 -15.17
CA LEU A 39 -16.74 11.81 -14.70
C LEU A 39 -15.71 12.34 -13.70
N PRO A 40 -14.95 13.38 -14.05
CA PRO A 40 -14.04 14.00 -13.10
C PRO A 40 -14.83 14.80 -12.06
N ILE A 41 -14.54 14.52 -10.79
CA ILE A 41 -15.18 15.15 -9.63
C ILE A 41 -14.14 15.72 -8.66
N LYS A 42 -14.59 16.54 -7.72
CA LYS A 42 -13.82 17.05 -6.60
C LYS A 42 -14.68 17.04 -5.34
N PHE A 43 -14.06 16.87 -4.20
CA PHE A 43 -14.73 16.89 -2.90
C PHE A 43 -13.82 17.45 -1.81
N SER A 44 -14.41 17.77 -0.65
CA SER A 44 -13.68 18.37 0.45
C SER A 44 -12.80 17.36 1.20
N LYS A 45 -11.52 17.71 1.42
CA LYS A 45 -10.58 16.89 2.21
C LYS A 45 -11.11 16.60 3.61
N LYS A 46 -11.78 17.56 4.26
CA LYS A 46 -12.28 17.43 5.64
C LYS A 46 -13.33 16.35 5.81
N GLU A 47 -14.21 16.18 4.82
CA GLU A 47 -15.27 15.17 4.87
C GLU A 47 -14.69 13.77 4.81
N PHE A 48 -13.65 13.57 4.01
CA PHE A 48 -13.09 12.26 3.74
C PHE A 48 -12.00 11.81 4.72
N SER A 49 -11.22 12.74 5.28
CA SER A 49 -10.13 12.40 6.23
C SER A 49 -10.63 11.68 7.49
N ARG A 50 -11.87 11.96 7.89
CA ARG A 50 -12.47 11.29 9.06
C ARG A 50 -12.70 9.81 8.82
N PHE A 51 -12.94 9.42 7.58
CA PHE A 51 -13.31 8.05 7.21
C PHE A 51 -12.10 7.18 6.93
N ILE A 52 -11.08 7.71 6.24
CA ILE A 52 -9.85 6.94 5.97
C ILE A 52 -9.20 6.46 7.26
N ASN A 53 -9.15 7.31 8.29
CA ASN A 53 -8.52 6.94 9.56
C ASN A 53 -9.27 5.84 10.31
N THR A 54 -10.57 5.70 10.06
CA THR A 54 -11.41 4.69 10.73
C THR A 54 -11.42 3.37 9.96
N THR A 55 -11.23 3.42 8.63
CA THR A 55 -11.50 2.29 7.73
C THR A 55 -10.29 1.95 6.85
N VAL A 56 -9.08 2.03 7.41
CA VAL A 56 -7.84 1.68 6.68
C VAL A 56 -7.90 0.22 6.24
N GLY A 57 -7.82 0.01 4.92
CA GLY A 57 -7.84 -1.33 4.32
C GLY A 57 -9.22 -1.96 4.12
N GLU A 58 -10.31 -1.27 4.44
CA GLU A 58 -11.66 -1.79 4.18
C GLU A 58 -12.24 -1.22 2.88
N GLN A 59 -13.08 -2.01 2.22
CA GLN A 59 -13.86 -1.55 1.07
C GLN A 59 -14.97 -0.63 1.54
N ILE A 60 -14.96 0.61 1.04
CA ILE A 60 -15.91 1.66 1.47
C ILE A 60 -16.94 1.89 0.38
N MET A 61 -18.23 1.70 0.73
CA MET A 61 -19.33 2.12 -0.10
C MET A 61 -19.72 3.57 0.24
N VAL A 62 -19.74 4.43 -0.76
CA VAL A 62 -19.97 5.86 -0.63
C VAL A 62 -21.21 6.27 -1.42
N ASN A 63 -22.03 7.11 -0.82
CA ASN A 63 -23.11 7.80 -1.51
C ASN A 63 -22.59 9.19 -1.92
N LEU A 64 -22.32 9.38 -3.22
CA LEU A 64 -21.87 10.64 -3.77
C LEU A 64 -23.07 11.55 -4.06
N GLN A 65 -23.18 12.63 -3.31
CA GLN A 65 -24.24 13.62 -3.48
C GLN A 65 -23.71 14.79 -4.32
N PHE A 66 -24.31 14.98 -5.48
CA PHE A 66 -23.97 16.09 -6.37
C PHE A 66 -24.75 17.35 -6.02
N GLY A 67 -24.18 18.50 -6.30
CA GLY A 67 -24.83 19.80 -6.13
C GLY A 67 -26.16 19.95 -6.88
N ASP A 68 -26.40 19.13 -7.90
CA ASP A 68 -27.65 19.05 -8.67
C ASP A 68 -28.77 18.31 -7.92
N GLY A 69 -28.53 17.85 -6.68
CA GLY A 69 -29.45 17.02 -5.90
C GLY A 69 -29.49 15.54 -6.29
N SER A 70 -28.74 15.12 -7.30
CA SER A 70 -28.61 13.71 -7.66
C SER A 70 -27.66 12.99 -6.72
N SER A 71 -27.98 11.73 -6.38
CA SER A 71 -27.10 10.87 -5.59
C SER A 71 -26.75 9.62 -6.38
N ARG A 72 -25.51 9.16 -6.22
CA ARG A 72 -25.01 7.94 -6.87
C ARG A 72 -24.26 7.10 -5.89
N PHE A 73 -24.53 5.80 -5.88
CA PHE A 73 -23.75 4.85 -5.09
C PHE A 73 -22.46 4.49 -5.81
N ALA A 74 -21.37 4.58 -5.11
CA ALA A 74 -20.06 4.25 -5.65
C ALA A 74 -19.23 3.48 -4.63
N LEU A 75 -18.41 2.58 -5.11
CA LEU A 75 -17.39 1.90 -4.36
C LEU A 75 -16.07 2.64 -4.54
N MET A 76 -15.35 2.90 -3.47
CA MET A 76 -13.98 3.40 -3.55
C MET A 76 -13.07 2.24 -3.94
N LYS A 77 -12.56 2.27 -5.19
CA LYS A 77 -11.73 1.19 -5.73
C LYS A 77 -10.26 1.38 -5.37
N ASP A 78 -9.78 2.62 -5.44
CA ASP A 78 -8.39 2.95 -5.13
C ASP A 78 -8.28 4.37 -4.55
N TYR A 79 -7.24 4.60 -3.78
CA TYR A 79 -6.92 5.92 -3.27
C TYR A 79 -5.43 6.11 -3.09
N GLN A 80 -4.96 7.33 -3.29
CA GLN A 80 -3.56 7.70 -3.17
C GLN A 80 -3.38 8.63 -1.97
N VAL A 81 -2.44 8.27 -1.09
CA VAL A 81 -2.09 9.05 0.10
C VAL A 81 -0.65 9.55 -0.03
N ASP A 82 -0.40 10.77 0.40
CA ASP A 82 0.95 11.32 0.52
C ASP A 82 1.68 10.61 1.68
N PRO A 83 2.77 9.87 1.43
CA PRO A 83 3.45 9.11 2.47
C PRO A 83 4.09 9.99 3.55
N ALA A 84 4.41 11.25 3.24
CA ALA A 84 5.03 12.16 4.18
C ALA A 84 4.03 12.89 5.09
N ARG A 85 2.83 13.17 4.58
CA ARG A 85 1.82 13.97 5.27
C ARG A 85 0.59 13.18 5.70
N GLY A 86 0.40 11.98 5.16
CA GLY A 86 -0.82 11.19 5.36
C GLY A 86 -2.06 11.78 4.67
N ASP A 87 -1.87 12.75 3.77
CA ASP A 87 -2.96 13.45 3.09
C ASP A 87 -3.44 12.67 1.87
N LEU A 88 -4.76 12.58 1.68
CA LEU A 88 -5.34 12.02 0.47
C LEU A 88 -5.03 12.91 -0.74
N ILE A 89 -4.45 12.32 -1.79
CA ILE A 89 -4.07 12.98 -3.02
C ILE A 89 -5.12 12.79 -4.11
N HIS A 90 -5.64 11.56 -4.23
CA HIS A 90 -6.60 11.15 -5.26
C HIS A 90 -7.49 10.04 -4.74
N ALA A 91 -8.70 9.91 -5.27
CA ALA A 91 -9.58 8.77 -5.03
C ALA A 91 -10.31 8.38 -6.32
N ASP A 92 -10.43 7.09 -6.54
CA ASP A 92 -11.09 6.48 -7.68
C ASP A 92 -12.37 5.80 -7.20
N PHE A 93 -13.49 6.26 -7.75
CA PHE A 93 -14.81 5.76 -7.44
C PHE A 93 -15.39 4.98 -8.62
N PHE A 94 -15.88 3.81 -8.36
CA PHE A 94 -16.62 3.00 -9.31
C PHE A 94 -18.11 3.06 -8.99
N GLU A 95 -18.91 3.60 -9.91
CA GLU A 95 -20.36 3.66 -9.75
C GLU A 95 -20.94 2.24 -9.80
N VAL A 96 -21.71 1.88 -8.80
CA VAL A 96 -22.29 0.55 -8.66
C VAL A 96 -23.82 0.61 -8.60
N SER A 97 -24.45 -0.39 -9.19
CA SER A 97 -25.89 -0.65 -9.03
C SER A 97 -26.04 -1.72 -7.95
N LEU A 98 -27.00 -1.56 -7.04
CA LEU A 98 -27.24 -2.52 -5.97
C LEU A 98 -27.65 -3.93 -6.47
N SER A 99 -28.05 -4.04 -7.74
CA SER A 99 -28.48 -5.28 -8.38
C SER A 99 -27.41 -6.01 -9.17
N GLU A 100 -26.23 -5.41 -9.37
CA GLU A 100 -25.17 -5.99 -10.18
C GLU A 100 -24.07 -6.56 -9.28
N GLU A 101 -23.55 -7.74 -9.61
CA GLU A 101 -22.38 -8.33 -8.93
C GLU A 101 -21.13 -7.53 -9.31
N VAL A 102 -20.29 -7.21 -8.33
CA VAL A 102 -19.10 -6.38 -8.50
C VAL A 102 -17.87 -7.17 -8.07
N LYS A 103 -16.79 -7.03 -8.85
CA LYS A 103 -15.47 -7.58 -8.51
C LYS A 103 -14.73 -6.59 -7.61
N VAL A 104 -14.37 -7.05 -6.43
CA VAL A 104 -13.68 -6.24 -5.42
C VAL A 104 -12.50 -6.99 -4.83
N ILE A 105 -11.47 -6.23 -4.46
CA ILE A 105 -10.31 -6.75 -3.75
C ILE A 105 -10.57 -6.55 -2.26
N VAL A 106 -10.53 -7.61 -1.48
CA VAL A 106 -10.75 -7.56 -0.03
C VAL A 106 -9.48 -7.94 0.71
N HIS A 107 -9.13 -7.15 1.73
CA HIS A 107 -7.97 -7.40 2.57
C HIS A 107 -8.21 -8.56 3.54
N ILE A 108 -7.17 -9.35 3.73
CA ILE A 108 -7.12 -10.44 4.71
C ILE A 108 -6.41 -9.94 5.96
N THR A 109 -7.04 -10.16 7.11
CA THR A 109 -6.45 -9.84 8.41
C THR A 109 -6.32 -11.13 9.22
N THR A 110 -5.12 -11.41 9.72
CA THR A 110 -4.87 -12.55 10.61
C THR A 110 -5.28 -12.20 12.04
N VAL A 111 -6.02 -13.09 12.69
CA VAL A 111 -6.50 -12.95 14.07
C VAL A 111 -5.93 -14.08 14.92
N GLY A 112 -5.48 -13.73 16.12
CA GLY A 112 -4.89 -14.68 17.07
C GLY A 112 -3.36 -14.75 16.97
N GLU A 113 -2.76 -15.58 17.83
CA GLU A 113 -1.33 -15.88 17.84
C GLU A 113 -1.13 -17.36 17.54
N SER A 114 -0.32 -17.66 16.54
CA SER A 114 0.01 -19.05 16.17
C SER A 114 0.77 -19.76 17.29
N ILE A 115 0.41 -21.01 17.59
CA ILE A 115 1.12 -21.88 18.51
C ILE A 115 2.56 -22.09 18.05
N GLY A 116 2.78 -22.30 16.76
CA GLY A 116 4.11 -22.48 16.18
C GLY A 116 5.02 -21.27 16.32
N VAL A 117 4.47 -20.05 16.36
CA VAL A 117 5.26 -18.82 16.62
C VAL A 117 5.55 -18.69 18.10
N LYS A 118 4.54 -18.86 18.96
CA LYS A 118 4.65 -18.60 20.40
C LYS A 118 5.45 -19.66 21.14
N ARG A 119 5.27 -20.94 20.81
CA ARG A 119 5.88 -22.07 21.50
C ARG A 119 7.20 -22.48 20.89
N ASP A 120 7.25 -22.52 19.56
CA ASP A 120 8.36 -23.16 18.84
C ASP A 120 9.25 -22.13 18.12
N GLY A 121 8.97 -20.80 18.31
CA GLY A 121 9.78 -19.73 17.74
C GLY A 121 9.69 -19.61 16.21
N GLY A 122 8.65 -20.17 15.58
CA GLY A 122 8.43 -20.09 14.14
C GLY A 122 8.19 -18.67 13.65
N ILE A 123 8.35 -18.45 12.36
CA ILE A 123 8.12 -17.18 11.69
C ILE A 123 6.83 -17.25 10.90
N LEU A 124 5.86 -16.36 11.21
CA LEU A 124 4.62 -16.23 10.45
C LEU A 124 4.90 -15.44 9.17
N GLN A 125 4.59 -16.03 8.03
CA GLN A 125 4.69 -15.39 6.73
C GLN A 125 3.30 -15.20 6.13
N ASN A 126 2.91 -13.94 5.89
CA ASN A 126 1.72 -13.59 5.15
C ASN A 126 2.10 -13.48 3.66
N LEU A 127 1.72 -14.49 2.87
CA LEU A 127 2.00 -14.55 1.43
C LEU A 127 0.95 -13.78 0.63
N LEU A 128 -0.31 -13.91 1.03
CA LEU A 128 -1.45 -13.27 0.39
C LEU A 128 -2.10 -12.32 1.40
N ARG A 129 -2.19 -11.05 1.05
CA ARG A 129 -2.82 -10.02 1.89
C ARG A 129 -4.17 -9.57 1.35
N GLU A 130 -4.46 -9.89 0.10
CA GLU A 130 -5.63 -9.44 -0.62
C GLU A 130 -6.16 -10.57 -1.49
N ILE A 131 -7.48 -10.68 -1.62
CA ILE A 131 -8.13 -11.62 -2.53
C ILE A 131 -9.21 -10.92 -3.34
N GLU A 132 -9.39 -11.39 -4.59
CA GLU A 132 -10.48 -10.94 -5.44
C GLU A 132 -11.73 -11.78 -5.19
N VAL A 133 -12.83 -11.07 -4.91
CA VAL A 133 -14.13 -11.66 -4.71
C VAL A 133 -15.17 -10.98 -5.61
N GLU A 134 -16.19 -11.74 -6.02
CA GLU A 134 -17.34 -11.22 -6.74
C GLU A 134 -18.58 -11.39 -5.86
N CYS A 135 -19.24 -10.29 -5.57
CA CYS A 135 -20.43 -10.28 -4.72
C CYS A 135 -21.32 -9.05 -5.01
N LEU A 136 -22.52 -9.08 -4.44
CA LEU A 136 -23.39 -7.89 -4.45
C LEU A 136 -22.80 -6.79 -3.53
N PRO A 137 -22.97 -5.50 -3.89
CA PRO A 137 -22.45 -4.37 -3.11
C PRO A 137 -22.86 -4.38 -1.62
N ASP A 138 -24.05 -4.85 -1.30
CA ASP A 138 -24.54 -4.95 0.08
C ASP A 138 -23.86 -6.07 0.89
N ARG A 139 -23.19 -7.03 0.24
CA ARG A 139 -22.56 -8.20 0.86
C ARG A 139 -21.04 -8.18 0.84
N ILE A 140 -20.44 -7.09 0.39
CA ILE A 140 -18.98 -6.95 0.38
C ILE A 140 -18.48 -6.98 1.84
N PRO A 141 -17.62 -7.92 2.26
CA PRO A 141 -17.01 -7.87 3.57
C PRO A 141 -16.00 -6.74 3.64
N GLY A 142 -15.93 -6.00 4.73
CA GLY A 142 -14.91 -4.96 4.92
C GLY A 142 -13.51 -5.57 4.95
N ARG A 143 -13.37 -6.70 5.67
CA ARG A 143 -12.14 -7.50 5.75
C ARG A 143 -12.49 -8.97 5.95
N ILE A 144 -11.56 -9.85 5.63
CA ILE A 144 -11.69 -11.28 5.88
C ILE A 144 -10.75 -11.65 7.02
N GLU A 145 -11.32 -12.14 8.12
CA GLU A 145 -10.55 -12.55 9.29
C GLU A 145 -10.18 -14.02 9.18
N VAL A 146 -8.90 -14.30 9.34
CA VAL A 146 -8.32 -15.65 9.31
C VAL A 146 -7.74 -15.96 10.67
N ASP A 147 -8.30 -16.96 11.35
CA ASP A 147 -7.80 -17.43 12.64
C ASP A 147 -6.56 -18.30 12.45
N ILE A 148 -5.44 -17.82 12.99
CA ILE A 148 -4.14 -18.50 12.95
C ILE A 148 -3.78 -19.19 14.26
N SER A 149 -4.66 -19.17 15.27
CA SER A 149 -4.35 -19.65 16.62
C SER A 149 -3.93 -21.11 16.68
N GLY A 150 -4.45 -21.94 15.77
CA GLY A 150 -4.14 -23.38 15.73
C GLY A 150 -2.95 -23.76 14.86
N LEU A 151 -2.25 -22.82 14.22
CA LEU A 151 -1.18 -23.14 13.29
C LEU A 151 0.12 -23.56 14.01
N GLU A 152 0.67 -24.70 13.59
CA GLU A 152 1.98 -25.22 13.98
C GLU A 152 3.02 -24.95 12.91
N ILE A 153 4.30 -25.18 13.22
CA ILE A 153 5.41 -25.03 12.25
C ILE A 153 5.19 -25.98 11.07
N GLY A 154 5.34 -25.47 9.86
CA GLY A 154 5.14 -26.19 8.61
C GLY A 154 3.69 -26.27 8.13
N GLN A 155 2.74 -25.74 8.87
CA GLN A 155 1.34 -25.67 8.43
C GLN A 155 1.05 -24.37 7.68
N SER A 156 0.09 -24.43 6.76
CA SER A 156 -0.37 -23.31 5.94
C SER A 156 -1.89 -23.27 5.87
N ILE A 157 -2.43 -22.06 5.72
CA ILE A 157 -3.85 -21.84 5.42
C ILE A 157 -3.96 -21.42 3.95
N HIS A 158 -4.89 -22.04 3.23
CA HIS A 158 -5.15 -21.78 1.82
C HIS A 158 -6.45 -20.97 1.65
N VAL A 159 -6.63 -20.42 0.45
CA VAL A 159 -7.83 -19.65 0.09
C VAL A 159 -9.11 -20.48 0.26
N ARG A 160 -9.08 -21.79 -0.01
CA ARG A 160 -10.21 -22.72 0.19
C ARG A 160 -10.68 -22.87 1.63
N ASP A 161 -9.80 -22.59 2.61
CA ASP A 161 -10.07 -22.74 4.05
C ASP A 161 -10.78 -21.50 4.64
N LEU A 162 -10.98 -20.45 3.82
CA LEU A 162 -11.63 -19.22 4.23
C LEU A 162 -13.12 -19.43 4.50
N LYS A 163 -13.58 -18.94 5.62
CA LYS A 163 -15.01 -18.87 5.96
C LYS A 163 -15.60 -17.61 5.37
N LEU A 164 -16.16 -17.71 4.19
CA LEU A 164 -16.84 -16.59 3.52
C LEU A 164 -18.34 -16.60 3.82
N GLY A 165 -18.94 -15.41 3.82
CA GLY A 165 -20.39 -15.24 3.93
C GLY A 165 -21.14 -15.76 2.70
N GLU A 166 -22.45 -15.94 2.83
CA GLU A 166 -23.31 -16.37 1.72
C GLU A 166 -23.33 -15.33 0.59
N GLY A 167 -23.18 -15.82 -0.64
CA GLY A 167 -23.25 -15.00 -1.85
C GLY A 167 -21.94 -14.30 -2.24
N ILE A 168 -20.81 -14.74 -1.72
CA ILE A 168 -19.48 -14.31 -2.13
C ILE A 168 -18.85 -15.40 -2.98
N LYS A 169 -18.43 -15.06 -4.20
CA LYS A 169 -17.72 -15.94 -5.12
C LYS A 169 -16.25 -15.58 -5.11
N LEU A 170 -15.37 -16.56 -4.88
CA LEU A 170 -13.92 -16.39 -5.01
C LEU A 170 -13.53 -16.39 -6.49
N LEU A 171 -12.73 -15.42 -6.90
CA LEU A 171 -12.12 -15.38 -8.23
C LEU A 171 -10.65 -15.78 -8.17
N SER A 172 -10.02 -15.66 -6.99
CA SER A 172 -8.64 -16.10 -6.76
C SER A 172 -8.53 -17.61 -6.74
N ASP A 173 -7.35 -18.14 -7.04
CA ASP A 173 -7.05 -19.57 -7.04
C ASP A 173 -7.18 -20.13 -5.61
N LEU A 174 -7.96 -21.21 -5.48
CA LEU A 174 -8.28 -21.86 -4.21
C LEU A 174 -7.07 -22.52 -3.53
N ASP A 175 -6.06 -22.91 -4.30
CA ASP A 175 -4.87 -23.59 -3.81
C ASP A 175 -3.77 -22.62 -3.35
N GLN A 176 -3.95 -21.31 -3.54
CA GLN A 176 -3.00 -20.32 -3.04
C GLN A 176 -2.92 -20.32 -1.52
N VAL A 177 -1.69 -20.20 -1.01
CA VAL A 177 -1.39 -20.09 0.42
C VAL A 177 -1.55 -18.64 0.86
N ILE A 178 -2.37 -18.43 1.89
CA ILE A 178 -2.56 -17.12 2.52
C ILE A 178 -1.46 -16.86 3.56
N VAL A 179 -1.32 -17.79 4.48
CA VAL A 179 -0.40 -17.70 5.62
C VAL A 179 0.28 -19.05 5.81
N ASN A 180 1.55 -19.04 6.12
CA ASN A 180 2.29 -20.22 6.58
C ASN A 180 3.16 -19.89 7.80
N VAL A 181 3.54 -20.89 8.56
CA VAL A 181 4.48 -20.81 9.68
C VAL A 181 5.72 -21.59 9.32
N VAL A 182 6.85 -20.89 9.19
CA VAL A 182 8.14 -21.48 8.83
C VAL A 182 9.01 -21.65 10.08
N ALA A 183 9.80 -22.72 10.13
CA ALA A 183 10.78 -22.88 11.20
C ALA A 183 11.81 -21.74 11.15
N PRO A 184 12.26 -21.24 12.31
CA PRO A 184 13.35 -20.27 12.32
C PRO A 184 14.60 -20.91 11.70
N VAL A 185 15.25 -20.21 10.78
CA VAL A 185 16.58 -20.60 10.30
C VAL A 185 17.55 -20.26 11.43
N VAL A 186 17.87 -21.26 12.24
CA VAL A 186 19.03 -21.17 13.13
C VAL A 186 20.24 -21.20 12.20
N GLU A 187 20.84 -20.07 11.97
CA GLU A 187 22.16 -19.99 11.37
C GLU A 187 23.10 -20.69 12.38
N GLU A 188 23.29 -21.98 12.17
CA GLU A 188 24.29 -22.75 12.88
C GLU A 188 25.63 -22.10 12.52
N ALA A 189 26.10 -21.23 13.43
CA ALA A 189 27.47 -20.71 13.35
C ALA A 189 28.38 -21.93 13.25
N ALA A 190 28.90 -22.18 12.03
CA ALA A 190 29.89 -23.20 11.81
C ALA A 190 30.97 -23.04 12.88
N PRO A 191 31.37 -24.12 13.59
CA PRO A 191 32.41 -24.03 14.59
C PRO A 191 33.68 -23.57 13.86
N VAL A 192 34.13 -22.37 14.21
CA VAL A 192 35.44 -21.88 13.81
C VAL A 192 36.43 -22.77 14.50
N GLU A 193 36.90 -23.77 13.77
CA GLU A 193 38.01 -24.65 14.22
C GLU A 193 39.20 -23.76 14.47
N ALA A 194 39.55 -23.64 15.72
CA ALA A 194 40.68 -22.89 16.24
C ALA A 194 41.96 -23.53 15.72
N ALA A 195 42.53 -23.01 14.65
CA ALA A 195 43.93 -23.21 14.32
C ALA A 195 44.76 -22.13 15.04
N ALA A 196 45.60 -22.57 15.93
CA ALA A 196 46.47 -21.79 16.77
C ALA A 196 47.42 -20.88 15.96
N PRO A 197 47.85 -19.76 16.55
CA PRO A 197 48.67 -18.79 15.84
C PRO A 197 50.17 -19.18 15.92
N GLU A 198 50.79 -19.20 14.79
CA GLU A 198 52.27 -19.15 14.75
C GLU A 198 52.72 -17.71 14.51
N VAL A 199 53.43 -17.25 15.52
CA VAL A 199 54.00 -15.93 15.68
C VAL A 199 55.17 -15.77 14.70
N THR A 200 55.13 -14.78 13.83
CA THR A 200 56.35 -14.10 13.36
C THR A 200 56.12 -12.60 13.27
N GLU A 201 56.84 -11.89 14.08
CA GLU A 201 56.99 -10.44 14.13
C GLU A 201 57.80 -9.87 12.98
N PRO A 202 58.07 -8.56 12.96
CA PRO A 202 57.52 -7.62 11.99
C PRO A 202 58.65 -7.03 11.13
N GLU A 203 58.30 -6.49 9.96
CA GLU A 203 59.18 -5.47 9.32
C GLU A 203 58.37 -4.28 8.83
N VAL A 204 58.76 -3.18 9.39
CA VAL A 204 58.36 -1.83 9.15
C VAL A 204 58.98 -1.34 7.83
N ILE A 205 58.19 -0.96 6.85
CA ILE A 205 58.67 -0.05 5.80
C ILE A 205 57.64 1.11 5.66
N LYS A 206 58.06 2.26 6.19
CA LYS A 206 57.56 3.57 5.86
C LYS A 206 58.00 3.92 4.43
N LYS A 207 57.06 4.20 3.50
CA LYS A 207 57.27 5.26 2.50
C LYS A 207 56.03 5.37 1.61
N GLY A 208 55.51 6.61 1.46
CA GLY A 208 54.61 6.90 0.36
C GLY A 208 53.37 7.73 0.73
N LYS A 209 53.59 8.84 1.44
CA LYS A 209 52.58 9.92 1.53
C LYS A 209 53.13 11.10 0.74
N LYS A 210 52.70 11.24 -0.50
CA LYS A 210 52.74 12.48 -1.32
C LYS A 210 52.30 12.10 -2.74
N GLU A 211 51.15 12.62 -3.10
CA GLU A 211 50.70 12.87 -4.48
C GLU A 211 49.17 12.54 -4.58
N GLU A 212 48.39 13.43 -4.06
CA GLU A 212 46.96 13.59 -4.41
C GLU A 212 46.44 14.89 -3.76
N GLU A 213 47.06 16.00 -4.08
CA GLU A 213 46.58 17.33 -3.66
C GLU A 213 47.02 18.41 -4.65
N GLU A 214 46.86 18.19 -5.97
CA GLU A 214 47.18 19.19 -7.01
C GLU A 214 46.35 19.06 -8.29
N VAL A 215 45.07 18.71 -8.23
CA VAL A 215 44.19 18.71 -9.42
C VAL A 215 42.85 19.44 -9.25
N GLU A 216 42.64 20.19 -8.18
CA GLU A 216 41.34 20.85 -7.94
C GLU A 216 41.36 22.38 -7.88
N VAL A 217 42.37 23.02 -8.44
CA VAL A 217 42.46 24.53 -8.44
C VAL A 217 42.43 25.17 -9.83
N GLU A 218 42.28 24.45 -10.91
CA GLU A 218 42.36 25.01 -12.28
C GLU A 218 41.05 24.99 -13.09
N LYS A 219 39.89 24.82 -12.49
CA LYS A 219 38.56 24.95 -13.15
C LYS A 219 37.66 26.10 -12.67
N GLY A 220 38.17 26.99 -11.88
CA GLY A 220 37.41 28.12 -11.31
C GLY A 220 37.66 29.50 -11.93
N LYS A 221 38.30 29.63 -13.09
CA LYS A 221 38.72 30.91 -13.60
C LYS A 221 38.45 31.25 -15.07
N VAL A 222 37.51 30.57 -15.72
CA VAL A 222 37.17 30.86 -17.14
C VAL A 222 35.73 31.31 -17.37
N GLU A 223 34.93 31.55 -16.35
CA GLU A 223 33.49 31.93 -16.52
C GLU A 223 33.14 33.30 -15.91
N LYS A 224 34.08 34.25 -15.92
CA LYS A 224 33.78 35.63 -15.59
C LYS A 224 34.43 36.58 -16.61
N GLY A 225 33.98 36.56 -17.85
CA GLY A 225 34.57 37.44 -18.88
C GLY A 225 33.78 37.50 -20.17
N LYS A 226 32.44 37.48 -20.14
CA LYS A 226 31.66 37.71 -21.35
C LYS A 226 30.24 38.22 -21.03
N GLU A 227 30.12 39.28 -20.29
CA GLU A 227 28.89 40.10 -20.23
C GLU A 227 29.24 41.53 -19.98
N GLU A 228 29.97 42.11 -20.94
CA GLU A 228 30.03 43.54 -21.12
C GLU A 228 30.44 43.81 -22.57
N LYS A 229 29.46 43.88 -23.47
CA LYS A 229 29.40 44.65 -24.71
C LYS A 229 28.39 44.00 -25.69
N ALA A 230 27.17 44.48 -25.66
CA ALA A 230 26.37 44.96 -26.80
C ALA A 230 24.95 45.22 -26.31
#